data_4a316a3ec6eb85bfc167585c1ba49fee
#
_entry.id   4a316a3ec6eb85bfc167585c1ba49fee
#
_cell.length_a   1.000
_cell.length_b   1.000
_cell.length_c   1.000
_cell.angle_alpha   90.00
_cell.angle_beta   90.00
_cell.angle_gamma   90.00
#
_symmetry.space_group_name_H-M   'P 1'
#
loop_
_entity.id
_entity.type
_entity.pdbx_description
1 polymer ?
#
loop_
_entity_poly.entity_id
_entity_poly.type
_entity_poly.pdbx_seq_one_letter_code
_entity_poly.pdbx_strand_id
1 'polypeptide(L)'
;MSDLLLEMRKLRVEARGADGATNRIVNDVDLKLERGEVLGLIGESGAGKSTIGLAAMAFARTGCRITGGQVIFDGTDLMTQDEETLREMRGVRAAYIAQSAAASFNPAKRLNDQVCEVAIRHGVMSEQDAVKRAVELYGKLHLPDPDSIGRRYPHQVSGGQLQRVMSAMAMTCGPDLLILDEPTTALDVTTQIEVLATVRDLIRQNNNASLYITHDLAVVAQIADRIMVLRDGEMVEEGPTDKILNDPDEAYTKELVSARQAVVKPRIQVALPEHPVVAIKNVTASYDGRVDVLKKIDVVIGKGETVAIVGESGSGKSTLARVVTGLLPPREGHVEFNGKPLSAALRQRSKDDLRRIQMIYQMPDVAMNPRQSVAEIIGRPLTFYFGLTGQKRDRRVIELLAQIDMDPVFAERLPGQLSGGQKQRVCIARALAAEPDIIICDEVTSALDQVVAAGILKLLDRLQKATDIAYMFITHDLGIVKNIADRTVVMYQGDVVEQGSTVDIFTPPQKEDYTRKLIASVPEMRTDWLDEVLRERGDLFDIDAKVPA
;
A
#
# COMPACT_ATOMS: atom_id res chain seq x y z
N MET A 1 4.58 34.05 22.49
CA MET A 1 4.60 32.62 22.84
C MET A 1 5.24 31.91 21.65
N SER A 2 6.13 30.95 21.82
CA SER A 2 6.71 30.26 20.67
C SER A 2 5.59 29.45 19.97
N ASP A 3 5.51 29.54 18.63
CA ASP A 3 4.56 28.74 17.86
C ASP A 3 4.92 27.22 17.87
N LEU A 4 6.01 26.85 18.56
CA LEU A 4 6.52 25.51 18.65
C LEU A 4 5.63 24.65 19.57
N LEU A 5 5.01 23.62 19.02
CA LEU A 5 4.17 22.68 19.76
C LEU A 5 4.94 21.44 20.22
N LEU A 6 5.72 20.84 19.32
CA LEU A 6 6.50 19.63 19.60
C LEU A 6 7.97 19.85 19.26
N GLU A 7 8.85 19.49 20.20
CA GLU A 7 10.29 19.45 19.98
C GLU A 7 10.85 18.15 20.51
N MET A 8 11.54 17.41 19.66
CA MET A 8 12.35 16.26 20.04
C MET A 8 13.82 16.64 19.95
N ARG A 9 14.59 16.30 20.98
CA ARG A 9 16.03 16.58 21.03
C ARG A 9 16.77 15.27 21.26
N LYS A 10 17.63 14.89 20.30
CA LYS A 10 18.48 13.70 20.38
C LYS A 10 17.69 12.44 20.76
N LEU A 11 16.51 12.27 20.15
CA LEU A 11 15.63 11.13 20.41
C LEU A 11 16.33 9.81 20.07
N ARG A 12 16.33 8.87 21.02
CA ARG A 12 16.85 7.51 20.85
C ARG A 12 15.80 6.49 21.23
N VAL A 13 15.58 5.52 20.34
CA VAL A 13 14.68 4.40 20.62
C VAL A 13 15.38 3.10 20.27
N GLU A 14 15.32 2.14 21.17
CA GLU A 14 15.94 0.82 21.00
C GLU A 14 14.86 -0.28 21.06
N ALA A 15 15.05 -1.33 20.26
CA ALA A 15 14.25 -2.55 20.34
C ALA A 15 15.11 -3.72 20.79
N ARG A 16 14.53 -4.60 21.61
CA ARG A 16 15.16 -5.85 22.02
C ARG A 16 14.76 -6.96 21.06
N GLY A 17 15.71 -7.52 20.33
CA GLY A 17 15.51 -8.66 19.47
C GLY A 17 15.16 -9.94 20.22
N ALA A 18 14.62 -10.94 19.52
CA ALA A 18 14.31 -12.25 20.10
C ALA A 18 15.57 -13.00 20.59
N ASP A 19 16.71 -12.68 20.05
CA ASP A 19 18.04 -13.17 20.45
C ASP A 19 18.64 -12.44 21.67
N GLY A 20 17.92 -11.45 22.19
CA GLY A 20 18.35 -10.59 23.30
C GLY A 20 19.26 -9.42 22.87
N ALA A 21 19.62 -9.32 21.60
CA ALA A 21 20.39 -8.19 21.09
C ALA A 21 19.52 -6.92 21.10
N THR A 22 20.16 -5.78 21.37
CA THR A 22 19.51 -4.47 21.33
C THR A 22 19.87 -3.78 20.03
N ASN A 23 18.86 -3.45 19.23
CA ASN A 23 19.00 -2.73 17.98
C ASN A 23 18.46 -1.32 18.12
N ARG A 24 19.19 -0.31 17.69
CA ARG A 24 18.70 1.07 17.61
C ARG A 24 17.76 1.19 16.43
N ILE A 25 16.55 1.71 16.70
CA ILE A 25 15.54 2.01 15.67
C ILE A 25 15.54 3.49 15.34
N VAL A 26 15.82 4.36 16.33
CA VAL A 26 15.94 5.81 16.17
C VAL A 26 17.23 6.24 16.85
N ASN A 27 18.05 7.01 16.15
CA ASN A 27 19.39 7.38 16.55
C ASN A 27 19.59 8.89 16.47
N ASP A 28 19.54 9.55 17.64
CA ASP A 28 19.81 10.99 17.81
C ASP A 28 18.98 11.92 16.88
N VAL A 29 17.69 11.62 16.67
CA VAL A 29 16.82 12.44 15.83
C VAL A 29 16.40 13.70 16.56
N ASP A 30 16.62 14.85 15.94
CA ASP A 30 16.06 16.15 16.31
C ASP A 30 14.86 16.45 15.40
N LEU A 31 13.75 16.95 15.96
CA LEU A 31 12.52 17.30 15.23
C LEU A 31 11.86 18.49 15.88
N LYS A 32 11.37 19.42 15.07
CA LYS A 32 10.55 20.56 15.51
C LYS A 32 9.29 20.65 14.68
N LEU A 33 8.16 20.90 15.34
CA LEU A 33 6.86 21.05 14.70
C LEU A 33 6.11 22.22 15.33
N GLU A 34 5.73 23.17 14.50
CA GLU A 34 4.96 24.36 14.89
C GLU A 34 3.45 24.07 14.90
N ARG A 35 2.67 24.93 15.56
CA ARG A 35 1.21 24.84 15.54
C ARG A 35 0.69 25.10 14.12
N GLY A 36 -0.25 24.27 13.68
CA GLY A 36 -0.83 24.37 12.35
C GLY A 36 0.07 23.88 11.21
N GLU A 37 1.30 23.45 11.52
CA GLU A 37 2.25 22.92 10.54
C GLU A 37 2.02 21.43 10.31
N VAL A 38 2.22 20.97 9.07
CA VAL A 38 2.26 19.55 8.70
C VAL A 38 3.69 19.18 8.32
N LEU A 39 4.33 18.34 9.12
CA LEU A 39 5.64 17.76 8.82
C LEU A 39 5.48 16.34 8.28
N GLY A 40 5.91 16.12 7.03
CA GLY A 40 5.96 14.82 6.40
C GLY A 40 7.18 14.02 6.85
N LEU A 41 7.01 12.78 7.34
CA LEU A 41 8.12 11.85 7.63
C LEU A 41 8.20 10.80 6.52
N ILE A 42 9.29 10.79 5.76
CA ILE A 42 9.51 9.91 4.60
C ILE A 42 10.76 9.05 4.82
N GLY A 43 10.79 7.87 4.21
CA GLY A 43 11.93 6.95 4.23
C GLY A 43 11.48 5.50 4.01
N GLU A 44 12.44 4.59 3.91
CA GLU A 44 12.19 3.16 3.72
C GLU A 44 11.41 2.52 4.87
N SER A 45 10.84 1.34 4.62
CA SER A 45 10.25 0.52 5.67
C SER A 45 11.32 0.15 6.71
N GLY A 46 11.03 0.41 7.99
CA GLY A 46 12.01 0.21 9.06
C GLY A 46 12.89 1.43 9.38
N ALA A 47 12.80 2.54 8.64
CA ALA A 47 13.56 3.78 8.93
C ALA A 47 13.20 4.48 10.25
N GLY A 48 12.27 3.94 11.05
CA GLY A 48 11.92 4.49 12.36
C GLY A 48 10.75 5.48 12.38
N LYS A 49 10.11 5.77 11.23
CA LYS A 49 9.02 6.76 11.08
C LYS A 49 7.89 6.61 12.10
N SER A 50 7.23 5.45 12.11
CA SER A 50 6.14 5.15 13.06
C SER A 50 6.61 5.16 14.51
N THR A 51 7.88 4.81 14.75
CA THR A 51 8.48 4.84 16.09
C THR A 51 8.66 6.29 16.57
N ILE A 52 9.09 7.20 15.68
CA ILE A 52 9.18 8.64 15.97
C ILE A 52 7.77 9.20 16.24
N GLY A 53 6.78 8.85 15.41
CA GLY A 53 5.38 9.27 15.62
C GLY A 53 4.84 8.85 16.99
N LEU A 54 5.06 7.61 17.40
CA LEU A 54 4.63 7.14 18.73
C LEU A 54 5.44 7.81 19.87
N ALA A 55 6.73 8.03 19.67
CA ALA A 55 7.57 8.72 20.65
C ALA A 55 7.15 10.18 20.86
N ALA A 56 6.50 10.83 19.88
CA ALA A 56 5.87 12.15 20.02
C ALA A 56 4.83 12.21 21.16
N MET A 57 4.26 11.06 21.52
CA MET A 57 3.34 10.90 22.64
C MET A 57 4.03 10.25 23.87
N ALA A 58 5.36 10.24 23.93
CA ALA A 58 6.14 9.50 24.93
C ALA A 58 5.71 8.01 25.03
N PHE A 59 5.37 7.38 23.89
CA PHE A 59 4.93 6.00 23.83
C PHE A 59 5.92 5.14 23.01
N ALA A 60 6.21 3.96 23.48
CA ALA A 60 6.98 2.96 22.76
C ALA A 60 6.20 1.65 22.66
N ARG A 61 6.22 1.00 21.50
CA ARG A 61 5.60 -0.32 21.29
C ARG A 61 6.25 -1.38 22.19
N THR A 62 5.52 -2.44 22.48
CA THR A 62 6.06 -3.60 23.21
C THR A 62 7.36 -4.11 22.57
N GLY A 63 8.40 -4.26 23.38
CA GLY A 63 9.74 -4.63 22.92
C GLY A 63 10.64 -3.44 22.53
N CYS A 64 10.09 -2.22 22.48
CA CYS A 64 10.85 -0.98 22.26
C CYS A 64 10.91 -0.13 23.52
N ARG A 65 11.95 0.70 23.65
CA ARG A 65 12.12 1.66 24.75
C ARG A 65 12.73 2.95 24.22
N ILE A 66 12.23 4.08 24.69
CA ILE A 66 12.90 5.38 24.52
C ILE A 66 14.06 5.39 25.51
N THR A 67 15.30 5.40 25.00
CA THR A 67 16.52 5.25 25.81
C THR A 67 17.28 6.54 26.00
N GLY A 68 16.90 7.60 25.31
CA GLY A 68 17.54 8.91 25.45
C GLY A 68 16.84 10.02 24.68
N GLY A 69 17.28 11.23 24.95
CA GLY A 69 16.70 12.44 24.38
C GLY A 69 15.56 13.01 25.20
N GLN A 70 14.94 14.07 24.67
CA GLN A 70 13.79 14.75 25.24
C GLN A 70 12.65 14.78 24.24
N VAL A 71 11.42 14.77 24.73
CA VAL A 71 10.20 14.99 23.97
C VAL A 71 9.43 16.11 24.64
N ILE A 72 9.52 17.30 24.11
CA ILE A 72 8.92 18.51 24.68
C ILE A 72 7.63 18.80 23.91
N PHE A 73 6.51 18.71 24.60
CA PHE A 73 5.19 19.00 24.06
C PHE A 73 4.60 20.21 24.78
N ASP A 74 4.33 21.28 24.04
CA ASP A 74 3.80 22.55 24.57
C ASP A 74 4.61 23.06 25.78
N GLY A 75 5.95 23.01 25.66
CA GLY A 75 6.90 23.43 26.70
C GLY A 75 7.14 22.43 27.83
N THR A 76 6.44 21.31 27.86
CA THR A 76 6.57 20.26 28.92
C THR A 76 7.36 19.06 28.38
N ASP A 77 8.44 18.67 29.06
CA ASP A 77 9.18 17.45 28.72
C ASP A 77 8.38 16.22 29.19
N LEU A 78 7.83 15.49 28.22
CA LEU A 78 7.01 14.29 28.46
C LEU A 78 7.80 13.14 29.08
N MET A 79 9.13 13.11 28.89
CA MET A 79 9.96 12.04 29.42
C MET A 79 10.12 12.12 30.95
N THR A 80 9.74 13.25 31.55
CA THR A 80 9.75 13.46 33.01
C THR A 80 8.40 13.26 33.68
N GLN A 81 7.34 13.05 32.87
CA GLN A 81 5.98 12.91 33.37
C GLN A 81 5.69 11.48 33.78
N ASP A 82 4.75 11.31 34.71
CA ASP A 82 4.23 9.99 35.06
C ASP A 82 3.22 9.45 34.04
N GLU A 83 2.93 8.18 34.10
CA GLU A 83 2.05 7.51 33.12
C GLU A 83 0.59 7.99 33.22
N GLU A 84 0.15 8.52 34.38
CA GLU A 84 -1.20 9.06 34.54
C GLU A 84 -1.35 10.37 33.74
N THR A 85 -0.42 11.29 33.89
CA THR A 85 -0.34 12.55 33.12
C THR A 85 -0.22 12.27 31.60
N LEU A 86 0.63 11.32 31.23
CA LEU A 86 0.77 10.93 29.81
C LEU A 86 -0.53 10.33 29.25
N ARG A 87 -1.26 9.57 30.05
CA ARG A 87 -2.54 8.99 29.66
C ARG A 87 -3.61 10.05 29.48
N GLU A 88 -3.66 11.07 30.32
CA GLU A 88 -4.58 12.19 30.17
C GLU A 88 -4.34 13.00 28.88
N MET A 89 -3.09 13.11 28.47
CA MET A 89 -2.73 13.80 27.24
C MET A 89 -3.07 12.99 25.98
N ARG A 90 -2.83 11.66 26.02
CA ARG A 90 -3.03 10.78 24.87
C ARG A 90 -4.52 10.62 24.53
N GLY A 91 -4.85 10.87 23.27
CA GLY A 91 -6.21 10.85 22.74
C GLY A 91 -6.98 12.16 22.95
N VAL A 92 -6.55 13.02 23.88
CA VAL A 92 -7.16 14.33 24.13
C VAL A 92 -6.38 15.46 23.44
N ARG A 93 -5.08 15.62 23.77
CA ARG A 93 -4.21 16.65 23.20
C ARG A 93 -3.35 16.14 22.05
N ALA A 94 -2.96 14.88 22.07
CA ALA A 94 -2.23 14.23 20.99
C ALA A 94 -2.95 12.93 20.58
N ALA A 95 -3.32 12.82 19.30
CA ALA A 95 -4.06 11.69 18.76
C ALA A 95 -3.27 10.97 17.66
N TYR A 96 -3.51 9.66 17.52
CA TYR A 96 -2.82 8.80 16.57
C TYR A 96 -3.81 8.10 15.64
N ILE A 97 -3.60 8.23 14.35
CA ILE A 97 -4.33 7.51 13.30
C ILE A 97 -3.41 6.40 12.79
N ALA A 98 -3.82 5.16 13.03
CA ALA A 98 -3.02 3.98 12.69
C ALA A 98 -3.11 3.62 11.20
N GLN A 99 -2.13 2.88 10.71
CA GLN A 99 -2.05 2.41 9.32
C GLN A 99 -3.27 1.55 8.90
N SER A 100 -3.79 0.72 9.80
CA SER A 100 -4.93 -0.17 9.52
C SER A 100 -6.13 0.16 10.42
N ALA A 101 -7.14 0.78 9.85
CA ALA A 101 -8.41 1.00 10.55
C ALA A 101 -9.06 -0.33 10.95
N ALA A 102 -9.04 -1.34 10.08
CA ALA A 102 -9.62 -2.65 10.36
C ALA A 102 -8.99 -3.34 11.59
N ALA A 103 -7.69 -3.15 11.83
CA ALA A 103 -7.01 -3.68 13.00
C ALA A 103 -7.22 -2.83 14.26
N SER A 104 -7.61 -1.56 14.11
CA SER A 104 -7.77 -0.62 15.22
C SER A 104 -9.14 -0.68 15.87
N PHE A 105 -10.18 -1.08 15.12
CA PHE A 105 -11.53 -1.18 15.64
C PHE A 105 -11.85 -2.56 16.20
N ASN A 106 -12.60 -2.58 17.32
CA ASN A 106 -13.20 -3.81 17.86
C ASN A 106 -14.43 -4.19 16.99
N PRO A 107 -14.43 -5.33 16.28
CA PRO A 107 -15.53 -5.72 15.39
C PRO A 107 -16.86 -6.00 16.11
N ALA A 108 -16.83 -6.21 17.43
CA ALA A 108 -18.02 -6.47 18.25
C ALA A 108 -18.68 -5.21 18.84
N LYS A 109 -18.06 -4.03 18.69
CA LYS A 109 -18.60 -2.75 19.15
C LYS A 109 -19.08 -1.91 17.97
N ARG A 110 -20.09 -1.08 18.17
CA ARG A 110 -20.55 -0.09 17.18
C ARG A 110 -19.51 1.01 17.00
N LEU A 111 -19.56 1.69 15.86
CA LEU A 111 -18.60 2.75 15.54
C LEU A 111 -18.69 3.92 16.53
N ASN A 112 -19.92 4.41 16.86
CA ASN A 112 -20.08 5.49 17.84
C ASN A 112 -19.53 5.14 19.22
N ASP A 113 -19.71 3.89 19.67
CA ASP A 113 -19.20 3.46 20.99
C ASP A 113 -17.69 3.63 21.10
N GLN A 114 -16.99 3.47 19.98
CA GLN A 114 -15.53 3.56 19.92
C GLN A 114 -15.06 4.98 19.62
N VAL A 115 -15.72 5.71 18.73
CA VAL A 115 -15.39 7.09 18.37
C VAL A 115 -15.56 8.03 19.56
N CYS A 116 -16.59 7.83 20.37
CA CYS A 116 -16.90 8.67 21.53
C CYS A 116 -16.16 8.24 22.81
N GLU A 117 -15.59 7.03 22.85
CA GLU A 117 -15.02 6.43 24.07
C GLU A 117 -13.98 7.33 24.75
N VAL A 118 -13.07 7.91 23.98
CA VAL A 118 -11.98 8.76 24.52
C VAL A 118 -12.57 10.02 25.17
N ALA A 119 -13.44 10.73 24.47
CA ALA A 119 -14.01 12.00 24.96
C ALA A 119 -14.84 11.80 26.25
N ILE A 120 -15.60 10.69 26.32
CA ILE A 120 -16.42 10.36 27.48
C ILE A 120 -15.53 9.90 28.65
N ARG A 121 -14.57 9.01 28.39
CA ARG A 121 -13.71 8.43 29.42
C ARG A 121 -12.81 9.46 30.10
N HIS A 122 -12.33 10.45 29.35
CA HIS A 122 -11.53 11.56 29.89
C HIS A 122 -12.37 12.74 30.41
N GLY A 123 -13.72 12.62 30.39
CA GLY A 123 -14.61 13.66 30.88
C GLY A 123 -14.59 14.96 30.04
N VAL A 124 -14.10 14.89 28.80
CA VAL A 124 -14.03 16.06 27.89
C VAL A 124 -15.43 16.46 27.44
N MET A 125 -16.32 15.48 27.24
CA MET A 125 -17.69 15.69 26.75
C MET A 125 -18.65 14.72 27.44
N SER A 126 -19.94 15.14 27.54
CA SER A 126 -21.01 14.21 27.85
C SER A 126 -21.22 13.22 26.69
N GLU A 127 -21.85 12.06 26.97
CA GLU A 127 -22.15 11.07 25.92
C GLU A 127 -22.97 11.69 24.76
N GLN A 128 -23.97 12.53 25.11
CA GLN A 128 -24.81 13.20 24.10
C GLN A 128 -24.00 14.17 23.24
N ASP A 129 -23.12 14.97 23.83
CA ASP A 129 -22.27 15.93 23.09
C ASP A 129 -21.22 15.19 22.25
N ALA A 130 -20.63 14.09 22.76
CA ALA A 130 -19.68 13.27 22.03
C ALA A 130 -20.32 12.65 20.77
N VAL A 131 -21.54 12.10 20.87
CA VAL A 131 -22.28 11.57 19.73
C VAL A 131 -22.61 12.68 18.72
N LYS A 132 -23.06 13.85 19.19
CA LYS A 132 -23.31 15.00 18.32
C LYS A 132 -22.04 15.42 17.58
N ARG A 133 -20.92 15.52 18.30
CA ARG A 133 -19.59 15.83 17.72
C ARG A 133 -19.17 14.78 16.69
N ALA A 134 -19.38 13.48 16.95
CA ALA A 134 -19.08 12.42 16.00
C ALA A 134 -19.89 12.57 14.71
N VAL A 135 -21.20 12.86 14.78
CA VAL A 135 -22.06 13.11 13.62
C VAL A 135 -21.57 14.32 12.81
N GLU A 136 -21.21 15.43 13.47
CA GLU A 136 -20.61 16.60 12.81
C GLU A 136 -19.34 16.23 12.04
N LEU A 137 -18.45 15.42 12.67
CA LEU A 137 -17.21 14.96 12.04
C LEU A 137 -17.49 13.99 10.88
N TYR A 138 -18.48 13.09 11.00
CA TYR A 138 -18.89 12.22 9.88
C TYR A 138 -19.36 13.03 8.68
N GLY A 139 -20.12 14.11 8.91
CA GLY A 139 -20.53 15.04 7.85
C GLY A 139 -19.32 15.73 7.19
N LYS A 140 -18.39 16.28 7.99
CA LYS A 140 -17.16 16.90 7.49
C LYS A 140 -16.25 15.93 6.74
N LEU A 141 -16.28 14.65 7.10
CA LEU A 141 -15.49 13.58 6.48
C LEU A 141 -16.25 12.94 5.28
N HIS A 142 -17.34 13.54 4.82
CA HIS A 142 -18.15 13.05 3.70
C HIS A 142 -18.52 11.56 3.81
N LEU A 143 -18.85 11.12 5.03
CA LEU A 143 -19.37 9.77 5.24
C LEU A 143 -20.85 9.70 4.83
N PRO A 144 -21.29 8.61 4.19
CA PRO A 144 -22.70 8.45 3.85
C PRO A 144 -23.55 8.32 5.11
N ASP A 145 -24.73 8.94 5.10
CA ASP A 145 -25.68 8.90 6.22
C ASP A 145 -25.06 9.23 7.58
N PRO A 146 -24.49 10.43 7.81
CA PRO A 146 -23.73 10.77 9.02
C PRO A 146 -24.51 10.48 10.32
N ASP A 147 -25.82 10.65 10.33
CA ASP A 147 -26.69 10.40 11.48
C ASP A 147 -26.84 8.92 11.84
N SER A 148 -26.59 8.02 10.89
CA SER A 148 -26.85 6.59 11.06
C SER A 148 -25.60 5.72 11.03
N ILE A 149 -24.54 6.14 10.33
CA ILE A 149 -23.32 5.32 10.13
C ILE A 149 -22.67 4.89 11.46
N GLY A 150 -22.71 5.74 12.47
CA GLY A 150 -22.15 5.44 13.79
C GLY A 150 -22.83 4.27 14.52
N ARG A 151 -24.03 3.85 14.10
CA ARG A 151 -24.76 2.69 14.63
C ARG A 151 -24.30 1.37 13.99
N ARG A 152 -23.54 1.43 12.89
CA ARG A 152 -23.01 0.25 12.19
C ARG A 152 -21.82 -0.34 12.95
N TYR A 153 -21.51 -1.59 12.63
CA TYR A 153 -20.30 -2.28 13.08
C TYR A 153 -19.18 -2.10 12.05
N PRO A 154 -17.88 -2.23 12.43
CA PRO A 154 -16.76 -2.08 11.52
C PRO A 154 -16.85 -2.90 10.23
N HIS A 155 -17.37 -4.13 10.30
CA HIS A 155 -17.53 -5.03 9.16
C HIS A 155 -18.70 -4.66 8.21
N GLN A 156 -19.50 -3.64 8.54
CA GLN A 156 -20.65 -3.17 7.76
C GLN A 156 -20.33 -1.92 6.94
N VAL A 157 -19.09 -1.47 6.95
CA VAL A 157 -18.61 -0.29 6.22
C VAL A 157 -17.40 -0.64 5.37
N SER A 158 -17.16 0.13 4.30
CA SER A 158 -15.97 -0.07 3.45
C SER A 158 -14.68 0.33 4.16
N GLY A 159 -13.52 -0.11 3.64
CA GLY A 159 -12.22 0.26 4.19
C GLY A 159 -12.00 1.77 4.26
N GLY A 160 -12.35 2.50 3.20
CA GLY A 160 -12.24 3.96 3.16
C GLY A 160 -13.22 4.67 4.12
N GLN A 161 -14.44 4.14 4.28
CA GLN A 161 -15.37 4.64 5.30
C GLN A 161 -14.81 4.41 6.70
N LEU A 162 -14.27 3.21 6.98
CA LEU A 162 -13.69 2.89 8.28
C LEU A 162 -12.46 3.76 8.60
N GLN A 163 -11.64 4.07 7.58
CA GLN A 163 -10.49 4.99 7.73
C GLN A 163 -10.97 6.41 8.08
N ARG A 164 -12.00 6.90 7.40
CA ARG A 164 -12.62 8.20 7.72
C ARG A 164 -13.24 8.22 9.12
N VAL A 165 -13.88 7.13 9.55
CA VAL A 165 -14.37 7.00 10.94
C VAL A 165 -13.23 7.02 11.95
N MET A 166 -12.07 6.40 11.64
CA MET A 166 -10.88 6.47 12.50
C MET A 166 -10.33 7.91 12.60
N SER A 167 -10.38 8.66 11.50
CA SER A 167 -10.05 10.10 11.52
C SER A 167 -11.02 10.89 12.41
N ALA A 168 -12.34 10.60 12.33
CA ALA A 168 -13.33 11.18 13.25
C ALA A 168 -13.01 10.87 14.72
N MET A 169 -12.66 9.61 15.02
CA MET A 169 -12.29 9.15 16.37
C MET A 169 -11.10 9.96 16.91
N ALA A 170 -10.04 10.13 16.10
CA ALA A 170 -8.87 10.90 16.48
C ALA A 170 -9.19 12.40 16.72
N MET A 171 -10.14 12.95 15.95
CA MET A 171 -10.50 14.38 15.98
C MET A 171 -11.61 14.74 16.98
N THR A 172 -12.22 13.75 17.64
CA THR A 172 -13.39 13.98 18.51
C THR A 172 -13.05 14.93 19.66
N CYS A 173 -11.90 14.77 20.30
CA CYS A 173 -11.45 15.64 21.39
C CYS A 173 -10.83 16.98 20.92
N GLY A 174 -10.61 17.18 19.62
CA GLY A 174 -9.95 18.36 19.07
C GLY A 174 -8.47 18.46 19.48
N PRO A 175 -7.63 17.46 19.15
CA PRO A 175 -6.24 17.42 19.60
C PRO A 175 -5.40 18.57 19.04
N ASP A 176 -4.36 18.98 19.76
CA ASP A 176 -3.35 19.93 19.29
C ASP A 176 -2.41 19.28 18.27
N LEU A 177 -2.03 18.01 18.50
CA LEU A 177 -1.15 17.21 17.66
C LEU A 177 -1.88 16.00 17.07
N LEU A 178 -1.76 15.84 15.75
CA LEU A 178 -2.28 14.67 15.04
C LEU A 178 -1.13 13.89 14.39
N ILE A 179 -1.02 12.61 14.70
CA ILE A 179 -0.03 11.72 14.12
C ILE A 179 -0.77 10.78 13.16
N LEU A 180 -0.44 10.84 11.89
CA LEU A 180 -1.05 10.04 10.83
C LEU A 180 -0.01 9.04 10.31
N ASP A 181 -0.18 7.77 10.67
CA ASP A 181 0.76 6.70 10.27
C ASP A 181 0.19 5.96 9.06
N GLU A 182 0.65 6.33 7.87
CA GLU A 182 0.22 5.79 6.57
C GLU A 182 -1.31 5.73 6.40
N PRO A 183 -2.04 6.84 6.59
CA PRO A 183 -3.50 6.82 6.69
C PRO A 183 -4.22 6.42 5.40
N THR A 184 -3.52 6.34 4.26
CA THR A 184 -4.10 6.08 2.94
C THR A 184 -3.55 4.82 2.26
N THR A 185 -2.56 4.14 2.82
CA THR A 185 -1.82 3.02 2.16
C THR A 185 -2.70 1.81 1.81
N ALA A 186 -3.78 1.56 2.57
CA ALA A 186 -4.68 0.42 2.32
C ALA A 186 -5.89 0.78 1.43
N LEU A 187 -5.90 1.97 0.82
CA LEU A 187 -7.01 2.47 0.03
C LEU A 187 -6.69 2.39 -1.46
N ASP A 188 -7.72 2.20 -2.28
CA ASP A 188 -7.61 2.41 -3.72
C ASP A 188 -7.41 3.90 -4.05
N VAL A 189 -6.90 4.18 -5.25
CA VAL A 189 -6.44 5.53 -5.64
C VAL A 189 -7.54 6.58 -5.56
N THR A 190 -8.77 6.23 -5.91
CA THR A 190 -9.91 7.16 -5.89
C THR A 190 -10.34 7.49 -4.46
N THR A 191 -10.46 6.49 -3.60
CA THR A 191 -10.74 6.66 -2.16
C THR A 191 -9.60 7.38 -1.44
N GLN A 192 -8.34 7.12 -1.84
CA GLN A 192 -7.16 7.77 -1.27
C GLN A 192 -7.22 9.29 -1.37
N ILE A 193 -7.59 9.83 -2.56
CA ILE A 193 -7.72 11.28 -2.75
C ILE A 193 -8.80 11.86 -1.85
N GLU A 194 -9.95 11.21 -1.75
CA GLU A 194 -11.05 11.69 -0.92
C GLU A 194 -10.66 11.77 0.54
N VAL A 195 -9.99 10.74 1.05
CA VAL A 195 -9.48 10.74 2.43
C VAL A 195 -8.41 11.81 2.61
N LEU A 196 -7.46 11.91 1.67
CA LEU A 196 -6.37 12.89 1.72
C LEU A 196 -6.90 14.33 1.75
N ALA A 197 -7.81 14.68 0.83
CA ALA A 197 -8.43 15.99 0.76
C ALA A 197 -9.17 16.34 2.05
N THR A 198 -10.00 15.41 2.53
CA THR A 198 -10.81 15.62 3.74
C THR A 198 -9.96 15.76 5.00
N VAL A 199 -8.90 14.94 5.13
CA VAL A 199 -7.95 15.02 6.26
C VAL A 199 -7.17 16.33 6.21
N ARG A 200 -6.68 16.74 5.04
CA ARG A 200 -5.99 18.03 4.85
C ARG A 200 -6.88 19.21 5.26
N ASP A 201 -8.12 19.21 4.81
CA ASP A 201 -9.05 20.29 5.13
C ASP A 201 -9.38 20.35 6.63
N LEU A 202 -9.53 19.20 7.29
CA LEU A 202 -9.73 19.13 8.73
C LEU A 202 -8.53 19.64 9.52
N ILE A 203 -7.30 19.28 9.14
CA ILE A 203 -6.07 19.75 9.77
C ILE A 203 -6.00 21.27 9.66
N ARG A 204 -6.21 21.83 8.46
CA ARG A 204 -6.18 23.27 8.22
C ARG A 204 -7.27 24.03 8.98
N GLN A 205 -8.52 23.53 8.97
CA GLN A 205 -9.64 24.18 9.67
C GLN A 205 -9.48 24.22 11.19
N ASN A 206 -8.85 23.22 11.79
CA ASN A 206 -8.65 23.15 13.24
C ASN A 206 -7.28 23.67 13.67
N ASN A 207 -6.41 24.09 12.75
CA ASN A 207 -5.03 24.54 13.02
C ASN A 207 -4.22 23.50 13.82
N ASN A 208 -4.43 22.19 13.54
CA ASN A 208 -3.71 21.13 14.20
C ASN A 208 -2.27 21.06 13.69
N ALA A 209 -1.29 20.88 14.59
CA ALA A 209 0.03 20.43 14.18
C ALA A 209 -0.05 18.94 13.80
N SER A 210 0.64 18.52 12.74
CA SER A 210 0.50 17.14 12.24
C SER A 210 1.83 16.53 11.84
N LEU A 211 2.08 15.28 12.27
CA LEU A 211 3.12 14.41 11.72
C LEU A 211 2.48 13.46 10.72
N TYR A 212 2.77 13.65 9.44
CA TYR A 212 2.24 12.79 8.37
C TYR A 212 3.30 11.78 7.92
N ILE A 213 3.13 10.54 8.31
CA ILE A 213 4.06 9.44 8.03
C ILE A 213 3.60 8.70 6.79
N THR A 214 4.44 8.60 5.78
CA THR A 214 4.18 7.82 4.56
C THR A 214 5.50 7.42 3.89
N HIS A 215 5.42 6.48 2.97
CA HIS A 215 6.51 6.16 2.05
C HIS A 215 6.28 6.74 0.65
N ASP A 216 5.13 7.40 0.40
CA ASP A 216 4.79 7.98 -0.91
C ASP A 216 5.01 9.50 -0.93
N LEU A 217 6.06 9.92 -1.68
CA LEU A 217 6.41 11.31 -1.90
C LEU A 217 5.31 12.11 -2.60
N ALA A 218 4.56 11.51 -3.54
CA ALA A 218 3.49 12.21 -4.22
C ALA A 218 2.30 12.49 -3.30
N VAL A 219 2.03 11.60 -2.34
CA VAL A 219 0.99 11.79 -1.33
C VAL A 219 1.38 12.87 -0.34
N VAL A 220 2.61 12.81 0.22
CA VAL A 220 3.05 13.81 1.19
C VAL A 220 3.16 15.20 0.59
N ALA A 221 3.49 15.30 -0.70
CA ALA A 221 3.54 16.57 -1.45
C ALA A 221 2.21 17.34 -1.41
N GLN A 222 1.07 16.65 -1.25
CA GLN A 222 -0.26 17.25 -1.25
C GLN A 222 -0.65 17.87 0.11
N ILE A 223 0.06 17.54 1.18
CA ILE A 223 -0.39 17.89 2.54
C ILE A 223 0.71 18.53 3.39
N ALA A 224 1.98 18.16 3.21
CA ALA A 224 3.06 18.59 4.08
C ALA A 224 3.62 19.97 3.68
N ASP A 225 3.89 20.79 4.68
CA ASP A 225 4.60 22.07 4.52
C ASP A 225 6.11 21.83 4.43
N ARG A 226 6.61 20.91 5.25
CA ARG A 226 8.01 20.45 5.27
C ARG A 226 8.07 18.93 5.24
N ILE A 227 9.17 18.42 4.72
CA ILE A 227 9.46 16.97 4.67
C ILE A 227 10.78 16.70 5.39
N MET A 228 10.77 15.69 6.27
CA MET A 228 11.94 15.09 6.88
C MET A 228 12.16 13.69 6.30
N VAL A 229 13.31 13.47 5.70
CA VAL A 229 13.72 12.20 5.11
C VAL A 229 14.54 11.42 6.13
N LEU A 230 14.13 10.18 6.39
CA LEU A 230 14.74 9.28 7.37
C LEU A 230 15.31 8.03 6.69
N ARG A 231 16.49 7.62 7.16
CA ARG A 231 17.12 6.36 6.75
C ARG A 231 17.83 5.72 7.95
N ASP A 232 17.64 4.42 8.13
CA ASP A 232 18.31 3.63 9.18
C ASP A 232 18.22 4.26 10.59
N GLY A 233 17.12 4.92 10.90
CA GLY A 233 16.86 5.57 12.19
C GLY A 233 17.48 6.95 12.35
N GLU A 234 18.06 7.53 11.32
CA GLU A 234 18.69 8.86 11.32
C GLU A 234 17.98 9.81 10.35
N MET A 235 18.02 11.10 10.65
CA MET A 235 17.59 12.13 9.72
C MET A 235 18.66 12.34 8.65
N VAL A 236 18.26 12.21 7.38
CA VAL A 236 19.13 12.44 6.22
C VAL A 236 19.03 13.88 5.74
N GLU A 237 17.81 14.34 5.53
CA GLU A 237 17.54 15.69 5.00
C GLU A 237 16.21 16.20 5.51
N GLU A 238 16.10 17.51 5.70
CA GLU A 238 14.85 18.18 6.08
C GLU A 238 14.75 19.54 5.39
N GLY A 239 13.57 19.88 4.89
CA GLY A 239 13.34 21.16 4.24
C GLY A 239 11.90 21.38 3.81
N PRO A 240 11.58 22.57 3.25
CA PRO A 240 10.30 22.82 2.61
C PRO A 240 9.98 21.77 1.56
N THR A 241 8.71 21.41 1.43
CA THR A 241 8.26 20.35 0.51
C THR A 241 8.76 20.58 -0.92
N ASP A 242 8.64 21.78 -1.46
CA ASP A 242 9.10 22.10 -2.82
C ASP A 242 10.61 21.90 -3.00
N LYS A 243 11.43 22.22 -1.98
CA LYS A 243 12.88 22.00 -2.04
C LYS A 243 13.20 20.51 -2.10
N ILE A 244 12.61 19.72 -1.21
CA ILE A 244 12.85 18.25 -1.17
C ILE A 244 12.44 17.56 -2.46
N LEU A 245 11.35 18.03 -3.10
CA LEU A 245 10.86 17.43 -4.34
C LEU A 245 11.66 17.83 -5.58
N ASN A 246 12.11 19.10 -5.66
CA ASN A 246 12.66 19.67 -6.90
C ASN A 246 14.18 19.84 -6.88
N ASP A 247 14.78 20.09 -5.71
CA ASP A 247 16.21 20.35 -5.55
C ASP A 247 16.76 19.77 -4.23
N PRO A 248 16.67 18.44 -4.03
CA PRO A 248 17.21 17.81 -2.83
C PRO A 248 18.75 17.87 -2.81
N ASP A 249 19.32 18.03 -1.63
CA ASP A 249 20.77 18.10 -1.45
C ASP A 249 21.40 16.71 -1.35
N GLU A 250 20.78 15.81 -0.59
CA GLU A 250 21.31 14.51 -0.23
C GLU A 250 21.10 13.44 -1.32
N ALA A 251 22.11 12.57 -1.50
CA ALA A 251 22.09 11.53 -2.53
C ALA A 251 20.91 10.56 -2.36
N TYR A 252 20.57 10.20 -1.12
CA TYR A 252 19.46 9.31 -0.81
C TYR A 252 18.11 9.95 -1.14
N THR A 253 17.93 11.23 -0.82
CA THR A 253 16.72 11.99 -1.19
C THR A 253 16.56 12.06 -2.71
N LYS A 254 17.66 12.31 -3.44
CA LYS A 254 17.67 12.26 -4.92
C LYS A 254 17.25 10.91 -5.47
N GLU A 255 17.71 9.83 -4.83
CA GLU A 255 17.31 8.46 -5.21
C GLU A 255 15.80 8.23 -4.98
N LEU A 256 15.26 8.65 -3.84
CA LEU A 256 13.82 8.56 -3.54
C LEU A 256 12.97 9.32 -4.57
N VAL A 257 13.34 10.57 -4.86
CA VAL A 257 12.64 11.41 -5.84
C VAL A 257 12.72 10.81 -7.24
N SER A 258 13.91 10.38 -7.68
CA SER A 258 14.09 9.78 -9.01
C SER A 258 13.43 8.42 -9.16
N ALA A 259 13.33 7.63 -8.10
CA ALA A 259 12.60 6.35 -8.13
C ALA A 259 11.12 6.53 -8.50
N ARG A 260 10.51 7.64 -8.06
CA ARG A 260 9.11 7.99 -8.39
C ARG A 260 8.96 8.70 -9.73
N GLN A 261 9.92 9.55 -10.10
CA GLN A 261 9.93 10.32 -11.35
C GLN A 261 10.46 9.53 -12.55
N ALA A 262 10.89 8.27 -12.36
CA ALA A 262 11.50 7.46 -13.42
C ALA A 262 10.65 7.54 -14.69
N VAL A 263 11.15 8.33 -15.66
CA VAL A 263 10.45 8.62 -16.91
C VAL A 263 10.23 7.32 -17.66
N VAL A 264 8.98 7.05 -17.91
CA VAL A 264 8.53 5.97 -18.78
C VAL A 264 9.19 6.15 -20.14
N LYS A 265 9.96 5.18 -20.57
CA LYS A 265 10.20 5.07 -22.02
C LYS A 265 8.83 4.81 -22.64
N PRO A 266 8.34 5.66 -23.57
CA PRO A 266 7.08 5.41 -24.26
C PRO A 266 7.19 4.03 -24.88
N ARG A 267 6.41 3.07 -24.40
CA ARG A 267 6.34 1.76 -25.03
C ARG A 267 5.58 1.92 -26.33
N ILE A 268 6.03 1.26 -27.36
CA ILE A 268 5.44 1.32 -28.69
C ILE A 268 4.02 0.74 -28.62
N GLN A 269 3.08 1.29 -29.37
CA GLN A 269 1.75 0.70 -29.56
C GLN A 269 1.88 -0.79 -29.88
N VAL A 270 1.37 -1.65 -29.00
CA VAL A 270 1.44 -3.09 -29.16
C VAL A 270 0.11 -3.59 -29.72
N ALA A 271 0.17 -4.25 -30.86
CA ALA A 271 -1.00 -4.92 -31.44
C ALA A 271 -1.41 -6.13 -30.57
N LEU A 272 -2.67 -6.53 -30.68
CA LEU A 272 -3.13 -7.77 -30.05
C LEU A 272 -2.31 -8.95 -30.56
N PRO A 273 -1.86 -9.86 -29.65
CA PRO A 273 -1.05 -11.00 -30.06
C PRO A 273 -1.87 -11.98 -30.91
N GLU A 274 -1.34 -12.39 -32.06
CA GLU A 274 -1.96 -13.42 -32.93
C GLU A 274 -2.00 -14.79 -32.21
N HIS A 275 -0.96 -15.07 -31.41
CA HIS A 275 -0.85 -16.33 -30.65
C HIS A 275 -0.65 -16.02 -29.16
N PRO A 276 -1.72 -15.78 -28.40
CA PRO A 276 -1.61 -15.47 -26.97
C PRO A 276 -1.14 -16.68 -26.16
N VAL A 277 -0.31 -16.42 -25.14
CA VAL A 277 0.04 -17.42 -24.11
C VAL A 277 -1.19 -17.73 -23.26
N VAL A 278 -1.94 -16.70 -22.87
CA VAL A 278 -3.20 -16.85 -22.15
C VAL A 278 -4.30 -16.09 -22.88
N ALA A 279 -5.44 -16.73 -23.11
CA ALA A 279 -6.67 -16.10 -23.56
C ALA A 279 -7.81 -16.43 -22.60
N ILE A 280 -8.38 -15.42 -22.01
CA ILE A 280 -9.56 -15.46 -21.14
C ILE A 280 -10.74 -15.13 -22.04
N LYS A 281 -11.73 -16.03 -22.14
CA LYS A 281 -12.82 -15.91 -23.11
C LYS A 281 -14.17 -15.98 -22.43
N ASN A 282 -14.90 -14.87 -22.44
CA ASN A 282 -16.27 -14.73 -21.93
C ASN A 282 -16.42 -15.28 -20.49
N VAL A 283 -15.44 -14.99 -19.62
CA VAL A 283 -15.39 -15.57 -18.28
C VAL A 283 -16.33 -14.84 -17.33
N THR A 284 -17.29 -15.59 -16.75
CA THR A 284 -18.13 -15.20 -15.63
C THR A 284 -17.77 -16.04 -14.42
N ALA A 285 -17.55 -15.41 -13.25
CA ALA A 285 -17.16 -16.14 -12.04
C ALA A 285 -17.82 -15.56 -10.78
N SER A 286 -18.12 -16.46 -9.84
CA SER A 286 -18.74 -16.18 -8.55
C SER A 286 -18.14 -17.11 -7.47
N TYR A 287 -18.08 -16.63 -6.21
CA TYR A 287 -17.64 -17.46 -5.07
C TYR A 287 -18.76 -18.32 -4.50
N ASP A 288 -19.97 -17.80 -4.45
CA ASP A 288 -21.14 -18.44 -3.82
C ASP A 288 -22.24 -18.81 -4.81
N GLY A 289 -22.03 -18.52 -6.09
CA GLY A 289 -22.99 -18.74 -7.17
C GLY A 289 -24.17 -17.76 -7.21
N ARG A 290 -24.20 -16.77 -6.32
CA ARG A 290 -25.30 -15.79 -6.24
C ARG A 290 -24.95 -14.47 -6.89
N VAL A 291 -23.72 -13.98 -6.63
CA VAL A 291 -23.24 -12.69 -7.14
C VAL A 291 -22.07 -12.95 -8.09
N ASP A 292 -22.17 -12.44 -9.31
CA ASP A 292 -21.09 -12.52 -10.29
C ASP A 292 -20.06 -11.44 -10.01
N VAL A 293 -18.87 -11.88 -9.59
CA VAL A 293 -17.72 -11.01 -9.33
C VAL A 293 -16.96 -10.69 -10.62
N LEU A 294 -17.01 -11.58 -11.61
CA LEU A 294 -16.53 -11.35 -12.98
C LEU A 294 -17.68 -11.57 -13.95
N LYS A 295 -17.81 -10.66 -14.92
CA LYS A 295 -18.94 -10.60 -15.86
C LYS A 295 -18.42 -10.59 -17.29
N LYS A 296 -18.44 -11.75 -17.97
CA LYS A 296 -18.07 -11.92 -19.40
C LYS A 296 -16.72 -11.29 -19.76
N ILE A 297 -15.69 -11.59 -18.98
CA ILE A 297 -14.34 -11.02 -19.16
C ILE A 297 -13.64 -11.64 -20.37
N ASP A 298 -13.13 -10.78 -21.25
CA ASP A 298 -12.28 -11.12 -22.38
C ASP A 298 -10.93 -10.39 -22.29
N VAL A 299 -9.82 -11.15 -22.10
CA VAL A 299 -8.46 -10.62 -22.01
C VAL A 299 -7.49 -11.58 -22.66
N VAL A 300 -6.52 -11.07 -23.42
CA VAL A 300 -5.44 -11.87 -24.01
C VAL A 300 -4.08 -11.37 -23.55
N ILE A 301 -3.13 -12.28 -23.36
CA ILE A 301 -1.76 -11.98 -22.93
C ILE A 301 -0.78 -12.68 -23.87
N GLY A 302 0.09 -11.92 -24.51
CA GLY A 302 1.13 -12.40 -25.43
C GLY A 302 2.37 -12.92 -24.71
N LYS A 303 3.23 -13.61 -25.45
CA LYS A 303 4.55 -14.04 -24.97
C LYS A 303 5.46 -12.84 -24.79
N GLY A 304 6.17 -12.77 -23.67
CA GLY A 304 7.04 -11.64 -23.34
C GLY A 304 6.31 -10.31 -23.15
N GLU A 305 4.98 -10.33 -23.03
CA GLU A 305 4.11 -9.17 -22.82
C GLU A 305 3.79 -9.00 -21.33
N THR A 306 3.74 -7.75 -20.90
CA THR A 306 3.19 -7.37 -19.59
C THR A 306 1.83 -6.73 -19.77
N VAL A 307 0.76 -7.41 -19.34
CA VAL A 307 -0.59 -6.87 -19.30
C VAL A 307 -0.93 -6.48 -17.87
N ALA A 308 -1.14 -5.18 -17.64
CA ALA A 308 -1.59 -4.66 -16.36
C ALA A 308 -3.11 -4.79 -16.21
N ILE A 309 -3.56 -5.26 -15.06
CA ILE A 309 -4.97 -5.28 -14.67
C ILE A 309 -5.14 -4.27 -13.55
N VAL A 310 -5.88 -3.19 -13.81
CA VAL A 310 -6.06 -2.05 -12.89
C VAL A 310 -7.54 -1.82 -12.56
N GLY A 311 -7.81 -1.06 -11.50
CA GLY A 311 -9.16 -0.71 -11.05
C GLY A 311 -9.24 -0.63 -9.53
N GLU A 312 -10.36 -0.17 -8.99
CA GLU A 312 -10.61 -0.05 -7.55
C GLU A 312 -10.57 -1.39 -6.81
N SER A 313 -10.45 -1.32 -5.47
CA SER A 313 -10.60 -2.49 -4.61
C SER A 313 -11.98 -3.13 -4.81
N GLY A 314 -12.02 -4.46 -4.95
CA GLY A 314 -13.28 -5.17 -5.23
C GLY A 314 -13.71 -5.22 -6.70
N SER A 315 -12.98 -4.61 -7.65
CA SER A 315 -13.33 -4.66 -9.09
C SER A 315 -13.16 -6.05 -9.75
N GLY A 316 -12.61 -7.05 -9.03
CA GLY A 316 -12.48 -8.43 -9.51
C GLY A 316 -11.07 -8.85 -9.95
N LYS A 317 -10.04 -7.99 -9.85
CA LYS A 317 -8.66 -8.26 -10.32
C LYS A 317 -8.05 -9.56 -9.77
N SER A 318 -8.01 -9.72 -8.45
CA SER A 318 -7.48 -10.94 -7.83
C SER A 318 -8.40 -12.16 -8.07
N THR A 319 -9.70 -11.94 -8.32
CA THR A 319 -10.62 -13.02 -8.74
C THR A 319 -10.24 -13.52 -10.13
N LEU A 320 -9.90 -12.60 -11.06
CA LEU A 320 -9.42 -12.96 -12.39
C LEU A 320 -8.12 -13.80 -12.32
N ALA A 321 -7.17 -13.41 -11.47
CA ALA A 321 -5.97 -14.21 -11.19
C ALA A 321 -6.29 -15.63 -10.70
N ARG A 322 -7.27 -15.77 -9.79
CA ARG A 322 -7.72 -17.07 -9.27
C ARG A 322 -8.39 -17.93 -10.35
N VAL A 323 -9.09 -17.32 -11.30
CA VAL A 323 -9.66 -18.04 -12.44
C VAL A 323 -8.55 -18.53 -13.36
N VAL A 324 -7.60 -17.68 -13.73
CA VAL A 324 -6.48 -18.08 -14.59
C VAL A 324 -5.65 -19.18 -13.95
N THR A 325 -5.40 -19.14 -12.65
CA THR A 325 -4.68 -20.18 -11.91
C THR A 325 -5.51 -21.43 -11.65
N GLY A 326 -6.84 -21.43 -11.87
CA GLY A 326 -7.75 -22.54 -11.60
C GLY A 326 -8.14 -22.71 -10.14
N LEU A 327 -7.77 -21.75 -9.28
CA LEU A 327 -8.18 -21.68 -7.87
C LEU A 327 -9.67 -21.39 -7.71
N LEU A 328 -10.26 -20.71 -8.69
CA LEU A 328 -11.70 -20.45 -8.79
C LEU A 328 -12.17 -20.89 -10.20
N PRO A 329 -12.95 -21.98 -10.34
CA PRO A 329 -13.52 -22.35 -11.62
C PRO A 329 -14.52 -21.29 -12.10
N PRO A 330 -14.48 -20.86 -13.38
CA PRO A 330 -15.49 -19.98 -13.95
C PRO A 330 -16.85 -20.70 -14.03
N ARG A 331 -17.94 -19.93 -13.95
CA ARG A 331 -19.30 -20.41 -14.20
C ARG A 331 -19.60 -20.51 -15.68
N GLU A 332 -19.13 -19.54 -16.45
CA GLU A 332 -19.26 -19.46 -17.89
C GLU A 332 -17.92 -19.05 -18.51
N GLY A 333 -17.76 -19.36 -19.79
CA GLY A 333 -16.51 -19.10 -20.48
C GLY A 333 -15.40 -20.06 -20.11
N HIS A 334 -14.19 -19.78 -20.55
CA HIS A 334 -13.02 -20.62 -20.29
C HIS A 334 -11.71 -19.84 -20.43
N VAL A 335 -10.63 -20.43 -19.94
CA VAL A 335 -9.27 -19.93 -20.14
C VAL A 335 -8.54 -20.86 -21.09
N GLU A 336 -7.90 -20.31 -22.11
CA GLU A 336 -6.97 -21.04 -22.98
C GLU A 336 -5.53 -20.73 -22.61
N PHE A 337 -4.68 -21.72 -22.70
CA PHE A 337 -3.24 -21.61 -22.55
C PHE A 337 -2.53 -22.19 -23.77
N ASN A 338 -1.73 -21.34 -24.45
CA ASN A 338 -1.09 -21.68 -25.74
C ASN A 338 -2.10 -22.29 -26.75
N GLY A 339 -3.27 -21.64 -26.89
CA GLY A 339 -4.32 -22.03 -27.82
C GLY A 339 -5.12 -23.29 -27.43
N LYS A 340 -4.92 -23.85 -26.23
CA LYS A 340 -5.66 -25.02 -25.73
C LYS A 340 -6.48 -24.66 -24.49
N PRO A 341 -7.76 -25.08 -24.41
CA PRO A 341 -8.56 -24.88 -23.23
C PRO A 341 -7.92 -25.53 -21.98
N LEU A 342 -7.79 -24.77 -20.90
CA LEU A 342 -7.37 -25.29 -19.60
C LEU A 342 -8.53 -25.91 -18.86
N SER A 343 -8.25 -26.98 -18.10
CA SER A 343 -9.21 -27.48 -17.11
C SER A 343 -9.57 -26.37 -16.12
N ALA A 344 -10.88 -26.17 -15.87
CA ALA A 344 -11.39 -25.08 -15.04
C ALA A 344 -10.86 -25.17 -13.60
N ALA A 345 -10.82 -26.37 -13.02
CA ALA A 345 -10.36 -26.58 -11.66
C ALA A 345 -8.87 -26.97 -11.60
N LEU A 346 -8.14 -26.37 -10.66
CA LEU A 346 -6.71 -26.62 -10.42
C LEU A 346 -6.35 -28.11 -10.32
N ARG A 347 -7.19 -28.89 -9.65
CA ARG A 347 -6.94 -30.34 -9.42
C ARG A 347 -6.98 -31.17 -10.70
N GLN A 348 -7.57 -30.64 -11.77
CA GLN A 348 -7.71 -31.33 -13.06
C GLN A 348 -6.65 -30.90 -14.08
N ARG A 349 -5.82 -29.90 -13.73
CA ARG A 349 -4.73 -29.42 -14.60
C ARG A 349 -3.55 -30.39 -14.60
N SER A 350 -2.90 -30.49 -15.74
CA SER A 350 -1.68 -31.26 -15.85
C SER A 350 -0.55 -30.67 -15.00
N LYS A 351 0.42 -31.49 -14.62
CA LYS A 351 1.60 -31.01 -13.90
C LYS A 351 2.39 -29.99 -14.71
N ASP A 352 2.37 -30.07 -16.04
CA ASP A 352 3.01 -29.11 -16.93
C ASP A 352 2.27 -27.78 -16.96
N ASP A 353 0.92 -27.78 -17.02
CA ASP A 353 0.13 -26.55 -16.92
C ASP A 353 0.37 -25.83 -15.59
N LEU A 354 0.41 -26.60 -14.48
CA LEU A 354 0.69 -26.04 -13.15
C LEU A 354 2.09 -25.44 -13.04
N ARG A 355 3.08 -26.04 -13.71
CA ARG A 355 4.45 -25.57 -13.76
C ARG A 355 4.56 -24.24 -14.51
N ARG A 356 3.91 -24.18 -15.68
CA ARG A 356 4.06 -23.08 -16.64
C ARG A 356 3.24 -21.84 -16.29
N ILE A 357 2.24 -21.97 -15.39
CA ILE A 357 1.43 -20.84 -14.89
C ILE A 357 1.74 -20.67 -13.41
N GLN A 358 2.48 -19.64 -13.05
CA GLN A 358 2.87 -19.35 -11.67
C GLN A 358 2.22 -18.05 -11.17
N MET A 359 2.10 -17.94 -9.83
CA MET A 359 1.53 -16.76 -9.19
C MET A 359 2.42 -16.30 -8.03
N ILE A 360 2.66 -15.01 -7.97
CA ILE A 360 3.28 -14.33 -6.84
C ILE A 360 2.17 -13.57 -6.10
N TYR A 361 1.99 -13.91 -4.83
CA TYR A 361 0.93 -13.35 -3.99
C TYR A 361 1.34 -12.00 -3.39
N GLN A 362 0.37 -11.18 -3.08
CA GLN A 362 0.51 -9.85 -2.48
C GLN A 362 1.37 -9.86 -1.20
N MET A 363 1.15 -10.83 -0.31
CA MET A 363 1.84 -10.91 0.98
C MET A 363 2.84 -12.06 1.00
N PRO A 364 4.15 -11.79 0.91
CA PRO A 364 5.19 -12.82 0.95
C PRO A 364 5.15 -13.67 2.23
N ASP A 365 4.81 -13.05 3.37
CA ASP A 365 4.77 -13.71 4.69
C ASP A 365 3.74 -14.86 4.76
N VAL A 366 2.59 -14.71 4.12
CA VAL A 366 1.59 -15.80 4.01
C VAL A 366 1.93 -16.81 2.90
N ALA A 367 2.73 -16.39 1.92
CA ALA A 367 3.10 -17.24 0.78
C ALA A 367 4.28 -18.19 1.08
N MET A 368 5.03 -17.94 2.17
CA MET A 368 6.20 -18.74 2.55
C MET A 368 5.95 -19.45 3.88
N ASN A 369 6.46 -20.70 3.99
CA ASN A 369 6.46 -21.40 5.26
C ASN A 369 7.57 -20.82 6.17
N PRO A 370 7.25 -20.23 7.35
CA PRO A 370 8.25 -19.57 8.19
C PRO A 370 9.28 -20.52 8.82
N ARG A 371 9.05 -21.84 8.72
CA ARG A 371 9.95 -22.88 9.26
C ARG A 371 10.89 -23.47 8.20
N GLN A 372 10.76 -23.07 6.94
CA GLN A 372 11.61 -23.51 5.84
C GLN A 372 12.67 -22.48 5.52
N SER A 373 13.88 -22.96 5.19
CA SER A 373 14.94 -22.09 4.68
C SER A 373 14.61 -21.58 3.27
N VAL A 374 15.28 -20.51 2.87
CA VAL A 374 15.18 -19.95 1.49
C VAL A 374 15.49 -21.05 0.45
N ALA A 375 16.52 -21.87 0.70
CA ALA A 375 16.88 -22.98 -0.18
C ALA A 375 15.75 -24.02 -0.31
N GLU A 376 15.05 -24.34 0.77
CA GLU A 376 13.91 -25.25 0.74
C GLU A 376 12.74 -24.67 -0.01
N ILE A 377 12.43 -23.37 0.20
CA ILE A 377 11.34 -22.65 -0.46
C ILE A 377 11.55 -22.60 -1.98
N ILE A 378 12.73 -22.19 -2.43
CA ILE A 378 13.11 -22.12 -3.86
C ILE A 378 13.28 -23.52 -4.44
N GLY A 379 13.84 -24.47 -3.68
CA GLY A 379 14.12 -25.83 -4.12
C GLY A 379 12.87 -26.71 -4.29
N ARG A 380 11.75 -26.35 -3.63
CA ARG A 380 10.52 -27.16 -3.69
C ARG A 380 9.94 -27.31 -5.10
N PRO A 381 9.75 -26.27 -5.93
CA PRO A 381 9.35 -26.41 -7.33
C PRO A 381 10.32 -27.26 -8.16
N LEU A 382 11.63 -27.11 -7.94
CA LEU A 382 12.65 -27.91 -8.63
C LEU A 382 12.48 -29.40 -8.37
N THR A 383 12.25 -29.77 -7.12
CA THR A 383 11.99 -31.18 -6.75
C THR A 383 10.64 -31.65 -7.26
N PHE A 384 9.59 -30.84 -7.09
CA PHE A 384 8.22 -31.23 -7.46
C PHE A 384 8.04 -31.37 -8.97
N TYR A 385 8.51 -30.42 -9.76
CA TYR A 385 8.28 -30.40 -11.21
C TYR A 385 9.34 -31.20 -11.98
N PHE A 386 10.60 -31.12 -11.60
CA PHE A 386 11.72 -31.68 -12.35
C PHE A 386 12.40 -32.88 -11.67
N GLY A 387 12.01 -33.23 -10.43
CA GLY A 387 12.62 -34.32 -9.68
C GLY A 387 14.05 -34.05 -9.23
N LEU A 388 14.50 -32.79 -9.24
CA LEU A 388 15.85 -32.42 -8.82
C LEU A 388 16.00 -32.57 -7.31
N THR A 389 17.08 -33.23 -6.88
CA THR A 389 17.43 -33.47 -5.46
C THR A 389 18.91 -33.30 -5.22
N GLY A 390 19.32 -33.17 -3.94
CA GLY A 390 20.73 -33.08 -3.52
C GLY A 390 21.48 -31.94 -4.22
N GLN A 391 22.74 -32.14 -4.53
CA GLN A 391 23.63 -31.13 -5.10
C GLN A 391 23.11 -30.45 -6.38
N LYS A 392 22.37 -31.18 -7.23
CA LYS A 392 21.80 -30.60 -8.46
C LYS A 392 20.73 -29.55 -8.14
N ARG A 393 19.86 -29.85 -7.17
CA ARG A 393 18.87 -28.89 -6.67
C ARG A 393 19.54 -27.69 -6.04
N ASP A 394 20.53 -27.93 -5.16
CA ASP A 394 21.17 -26.86 -4.39
C ASP A 394 21.97 -25.93 -5.31
N ARG A 395 22.66 -26.47 -6.32
CA ARG A 395 23.30 -25.65 -7.35
C ARG A 395 22.29 -24.76 -8.09
N ARG A 396 21.14 -25.32 -8.49
CA ARG A 396 20.10 -24.54 -9.19
C ARG A 396 19.49 -23.47 -8.29
N VAL A 397 19.37 -23.71 -6.99
CA VAL A 397 18.93 -22.70 -6.00
C VAL A 397 19.90 -21.52 -5.97
N ILE A 398 21.21 -21.77 -5.94
CA ILE A 398 22.24 -20.71 -5.96
C ILE A 398 22.18 -19.89 -7.26
N GLU A 399 21.97 -20.55 -8.41
CA GLU A 399 21.80 -19.85 -9.68
C GLU A 399 20.56 -18.94 -9.66
N LEU A 400 19.44 -19.40 -9.08
CA LEU A 400 18.21 -18.62 -8.94
C LEU A 400 18.39 -17.45 -7.96
N LEU A 401 19.12 -17.62 -6.85
CA LEU A 401 19.47 -16.53 -5.95
C LEU A 401 20.28 -15.44 -6.67
N ALA A 402 21.26 -15.82 -7.49
CA ALA A 402 22.01 -14.86 -8.30
C ALA A 402 21.13 -14.10 -9.30
N GLN A 403 20.14 -14.77 -9.93
CA GLN A 403 19.20 -14.13 -10.86
C GLN A 403 18.34 -13.04 -10.20
N ILE A 404 18.08 -13.17 -8.90
CA ILE A 404 17.29 -12.21 -8.11
C ILE A 404 18.15 -11.23 -7.30
N ASP A 405 19.45 -11.12 -7.61
CA ASP A 405 20.44 -10.26 -6.93
C ASP A 405 20.50 -10.53 -5.41
N MET A 406 20.53 -11.80 -5.03
CA MET A 406 20.72 -12.23 -3.62
C MET A 406 21.96 -13.09 -3.48
N ASP A 407 22.76 -12.81 -2.43
CA ASP A 407 23.96 -13.57 -2.09
C ASP A 407 23.58 -15.01 -1.70
N PRO A 408 24.38 -16.02 -2.09
CA PRO A 408 24.21 -17.41 -1.69
C PRO A 408 24.07 -17.64 -0.18
N VAL A 409 24.64 -16.78 0.66
CA VAL A 409 24.52 -16.85 2.13
C VAL A 409 23.07 -16.81 2.62
N PHE A 410 22.16 -16.23 1.83
CA PHE A 410 20.73 -16.21 2.15
C PHE A 410 20.04 -17.58 2.05
N ALA A 411 20.65 -18.57 1.39
CA ALA A 411 20.07 -19.90 1.20
C ALA A 411 19.65 -20.57 2.52
N GLU A 412 20.44 -20.39 3.57
CA GLU A 412 20.21 -20.99 4.90
C GLU A 412 19.28 -20.17 5.80
N ARG A 413 18.95 -18.92 5.43
CA ARG A 413 18.11 -18.07 6.25
C ARG A 413 16.65 -18.49 6.22
N LEU A 414 15.95 -18.21 7.33
CA LEU A 414 14.51 -18.34 7.45
C LEU A 414 13.79 -17.03 7.03
N PRO A 415 12.54 -17.09 6.59
CA PRO A 415 11.77 -15.89 6.20
C PRO A 415 11.77 -14.77 7.23
N GLY A 416 11.70 -15.09 8.54
CA GLY A 416 11.75 -14.09 9.61
C GLY A 416 13.05 -13.31 9.72
N GLN A 417 14.12 -13.73 9.02
CA GLN A 417 15.43 -13.08 8.98
C GLN A 417 15.64 -12.23 7.72
N LEU A 418 14.59 -12.06 6.90
CA LEU A 418 14.63 -11.34 5.63
C LEU A 418 13.84 -10.03 5.73
N SER A 419 14.30 -9.00 5.02
CA SER A 419 13.51 -7.79 4.79
C SER A 419 12.32 -8.07 3.85
N GLY A 420 11.33 -7.17 3.79
CA GLY A 420 10.18 -7.29 2.89
C GLY A 420 10.58 -7.47 1.42
N GLY A 421 11.51 -6.66 0.93
CA GLY A 421 12.04 -6.78 -0.44
C GLY A 421 12.80 -8.08 -0.69
N GLN A 422 13.56 -8.58 0.29
CA GLN A 422 14.24 -9.88 0.18
C GLN A 422 13.23 -11.03 0.13
N LYS A 423 12.18 -11.00 0.95
CA LYS A 423 11.09 -11.97 0.90
C LYS A 423 10.41 -11.98 -0.47
N GLN A 424 10.16 -10.81 -1.04
CA GLN A 424 9.55 -10.69 -2.36
C GLN A 424 10.46 -11.27 -3.45
N ARG A 425 11.77 -11.00 -3.40
CA ARG A 425 12.76 -11.62 -4.30
C ARG A 425 12.75 -13.14 -4.20
N VAL A 426 12.67 -13.71 -2.99
CA VAL A 426 12.54 -15.17 -2.79
C VAL A 426 11.25 -15.73 -3.42
N CYS A 427 10.12 -15.02 -3.32
CA CYS A 427 8.87 -15.42 -3.98
C CYS A 427 9.02 -15.41 -5.51
N ILE A 428 9.72 -14.42 -6.07
CA ILE A 428 10.04 -14.36 -7.50
C ILE A 428 10.93 -15.56 -7.90
N ALA A 429 12.01 -15.84 -7.16
CA ALA A 429 12.88 -16.99 -7.43
C ALA A 429 12.14 -18.33 -7.36
N ARG A 430 11.21 -18.48 -6.40
CA ARG A 430 10.35 -19.65 -6.29
C ARG A 430 9.47 -19.83 -7.53
N ALA A 431 8.90 -18.76 -8.07
CA ALA A 431 8.12 -18.81 -9.31
C ALA A 431 9.01 -19.17 -10.51
N LEU A 432 10.18 -18.56 -10.64
CA LEU A 432 11.16 -18.83 -11.70
C LEU A 432 11.69 -20.27 -11.66
N ALA A 433 11.79 -20.87 -10.46
CA ALA A 433 12.22 -22.27 -10.31
C ALA A 433 11.31 -23.28 -11.02
N ALA A 434 10.09 -22.89 -11.37
CA ALA A 434 9.17 -23.70 -12.17
C ALA A 434 9.38 -23.52 -13.69
N GLU A 435 10.22 -22.60 -14.14
CA GLU A 435 10.42 -22.20 -15.55
C GLU A 435 9.07 -21.90 -16.23
N PRO A 436 8.35 -20.84 -15.76
CA PRO A 436 7.00 -20.55 -16.21
C PRO A 436 6.98 -19.83 -17.56
N ASP A 437 5.87 -19.96 -18.31
CA ASP A 437 5.58 -19.13 -19.48
C ASP A 437 4.88 -17.83 -19.09
N ILE A 438 4.12 -17.87 -17.98
CA ILE A 438 3.43 -16.70 -17.42
C ILE A 438 3.56 -16.66 -15.91
N ILE A 439 3.79 -15.47 -15.38
CA ILE A 439 3.72 -15.17 -13.94
C ILE A 439 2.61 -14.15 -13.71
N ILE A 440 1.68 -14.50 -12.83
CA ILE A 440 0.64 -13.60 -12.34
C ILE A 440 1.22 -12.89 -11.10
N CYS A 441 1.39 -11.59 -11.19
CA CYS A 441 1.90 -10.71 -10.14
C CYS A 441 0.72 -10.02 -9.47
N ASP A 442 0.26 -10.52 -8.31
CA ASP A 442 -0.87 -9.93 -7.58
C ASP A 442 -0.34 -8.96 -6.52
N GLU A 443 -0.35 -7.67 -6.85
CA GLU A 443 0.10 -6.55 -6.00
C GLU A 443 1.51 -6.74 -5.41
N VAL A 444 2.45 -7.20 -6.21
CA VAL A 444 3.80 -7.60 -5.75
C VAL A 444 4.67 -6.47 -5.18
N THR A 445 4.25 -5.23 -5.32
CA THR A 445 4.97 -4.03 -4.85
C THR A 445 4.23 -3.24 -3.77
N SER A 446 2.95 -3.56 -3.48
CA SER A 446 2.08 -2.74 -2.61
C SER A 446 2.55 -2.62 -1.15
N ALA A 447 3.30 -3.61 -0.65
CA ALA A 447 3.82 -3.64 0.72
C ALA A 447 5.30 -3.19 0.83
N LEU A 448 5.86 -2.63 -0.25
CA LEU A 448 7.27 -2.24 -0.35
C LEU A 448 7.40 -0.72 -0.43
N ASP A 449 8.50 -0.19 0.12
CA ASP A 449 8.87 1.20 -0.12
C ASP A 449 9.26 1.43 -1.59
N GLN A 450 9.28 2.71 -2.00
CA GLN A 450 9.44 3.10 -3.41
C GLN A 450 10.76 2.63 -4.02
N VAL A 451 11.87 2.66 -3.28
CA VAL A 451 13.20 2.26 -3.79
C VAL A 451 13.24 0.74 -4.01
N VAL A 452 12.76 -0.02 -3.01
CA VAL A 452 12.68 -1.48 -3.11
C VAL A 452 11.72 -1.90 -4.21
N ALA A 453 10.55 -1.25 -4.33
CA ALA A 453 9.59 -1.51 -5.40
C ALA A 453 10.20 -1.26 -6.78
N ALA A 454 10.90 -0.13 -6.98
CA ALA A 454 11.61 0.16 -8.22
C ALA A 454 12.67 -0.91 -8.54
N GLY A 455 13.39 -1.41 -7.53
CA GLY A 455 14.35 -2.51 -7.67
C GLY A 455 13.69 -3.83 -8.12
N ILE A 456 12.49 -4.16 -7.57
CA ILE A 456 11.70 -5.34 -7.98
C ILE A 456 11.21 -5.19 -9.43
N LEU A 457 10.73 -4.01 -9.83
CA LEU A 457 10.26 -3.78 -11.20
C LEU A 457 11.40 -3.90 -12.23
N LYS A 458 12.58 -3.36 -11.94
CA LYS A 458 13.79 -3.53 -12.77
C LYS A 458 14.19 -5.00 -12.88
N LEU A 459 14.09 -5.75 -11.78
CA LEU A 459 14.35 -7.19 -11.77
C LEU A 459 13.36 -7.94 -12.69
N LEU A 460 12.05 -7.68 -12.57
CA LEU A 460 11.03 -8.31 -13.41
C LEU A 460 11.22 -7.98 -14.91
N ASP A 461 11.52 -6.73 -15.26
CA ASP A 461 11.82 -6.32 -16.64
C ASP A 461 13.06 -7.05 -17.21
N ARG A 462 14.14 -7.15 -16.41
CA ARG A 462 15.35 -7.89 -16.78
C ARG A 462 15.06 -9.38 -17.02
N LEU A 463 14.29 -10.00 -16.13
CA LEU A 463 13.90 -11.40 -16.24
C LEU A 463 13.03 -11.65 -17.45
N GLN A 464 12.06 -10.76 -17.74
CA GLN A 464 11.22 -10.84 -18.93
C GLN A 464 12.05 -10.80 -20.22
N LYS A 465 12.98 -9.85 -20.33
CA LYS A 465 13.88 -9.73 -21.49
C LYS A 465 14.79 -10.94 -21.69
N ALA A 466 15.16 -11.61 -20.61
CA ALA A 466 16.05 -12.78 -20.65
C ALA A 466 15.33 -14.09 -20.98
N THR A 467 14.03 -14.20 -20.69
CA THR A 467 13.30 -15.49 -20.71
C THR A 467 12.01 -15.45 -21.52
N ASP A 468 11.59 -14.30 -22.06
CA ASP A 468 10.32 -14.09 -22.75
C ASP A 468 9.07 -14.48 -21.90
N ILE A 469 9.16 -14.44 -20.57
CA ILE A 469 8.04 -14.70 -19.66
C ILE A 469 6.97 -13.60 -19.86
N ALA A 470 5.71 -14.02 -19.94
CA ALA A 470 4.58 -13.10 -19.90
C ALA A 470 4.25 -12.71 -18.45
N TYR A 471 3.79 -11.48 -18.25
CA TYR A 471 3.28 -11.04 -16.95
C TYR A 471 1.81 -10.60 -17.03
N MET A 472 0.98 -11.13 -16.12
CA MET A 472 -0.29 -10.54 -15.74
C MET A 472 -0.06 -9.75 -14.46
N PHE A 473 0.01 -8.43 -14.56
CA PHE A 473 0.42 -7.55 -13.47
C PHE A 473 -0.78 -6.84 -12.85
N ILE A 474 -1.20 -7.27 -11.67
CA ILE A 474 -2.32 -6.69 -10.94
C ILE A 474 -1.77 -5.64 -9.98
N THR A 475 -2.26 -4.42 -10.08
CA THR A 475 -1.90 -3.33 -9.17
C THR A 475 -2.97 -2.25 -9.15
N HIS A 476 -3.01 -1.49 -8.07
CA HIS A 476 -3.75 -0.24 -7.97
C HIS A 476 -2.85 0.99 -8.23
N ASP A 477 -1.52 0.83 -8.27
CA ASP A 477 -0.57 1.92 -8.56
C ASP A 477 -0.38 2.12 -10.07
N LEU A 478 -1.10 3.10 -10.61
CA LEU A 478 -1.04 3.45 -12.02
C LEU A 478 0.30 4.09 -12.42
N GLY A 479 1.05 4.65 -11.49
CA GLY A 479 2.40 5.14 -11.73
C GLY A 479 3.33 3.99 -12.12
N ILE A 480 3.18 2.84 -11.46
CA ILE A 480 3.92 1.61 -11.79
C ILE A 480 3.51 1.09 -13.17
N VAL A 481 2.20 1.08 -13.46
CA VAL A 481 1.67 0.57 -14.74
C VAL A 481 2.28 1.28 -15.94
N LYS A 482 2.36 2.61 -15.90
CA LYS A 482 3.03 3.43 -16.94
C LYS A 482 4.46 2.95 -17.22
N ASN A 483 5.15 2.40 -16.22
CA ASN A 483 6.57 2.03 -16.32
C ASN A 483 6.82 0.62 -16.85
N ILE A 484 5.89 -0.32 -16.63
CA ILE A 484 6.15 -1.75 -16.90
C ILE A 484 5.19 -2.38 -17.90
N ALA A 485 3.95 -1.87 -18.03
CA ALA A 485 2.93 -2.53 -18.81
C ALA A 485 2.98 -2.15 -20.31
N ASP A 486 2.86 -3.16 -21.17
CA ASP A 486 2.70 -2.98 -22.61
C ASP A 486 1.23 -2.65 -22.93
N ARG A 487 0.30 -3.37 -22.28
CA ARG A 487 -1.14 -3.14 -22.38
C ARG A 487 -1.76 -3.04 -21.00
N THR A 488 -2.86 -2.32 -20.93
CA THR A 488 -3.62 -2.08 -19.70
C THR A 488 -5.08 -2.48 -19.89
N VAL A 489 -5.63 -3.17 -18.91
CA VAL A 489 -7.04 -3.56 -18.79
C VAL A 489 -7.60 -2.87 -17.56
N VAL A 490 -8.60 -2.04 -17.73
CA VAL A 490 -9.29 -1.31 -16.67
C VAL A 490 -10.54 -2.07 -16.27
N MET A 491 -10.63 -2.47 -15.00
CA MET A 491 -11.75 -3.23 -14.45
C MET A 491 -12.57 -2.38 -13.46
N TYR A 492 -13.88 -2.44 -13.59
CA TYR A 492 -14.82 -1.80 -12.67
C TYR A 492 -16.01 -2.72 -12.40
N GLN A 493 -16.33 -2.98 -11.14
CA GLN A 493 -17.49 -3.79 -10.67
C GLN A 493 -17.65 -5.14 -11.41
N GLY A 494 -16.54 -5.79 -11.71
CA GLY A 494 -16.54 -7.11 -12.35
C GLY A 494 -16.54 -7.09 -13.88
N ASP A 495 -16.57 -5.92 -14.50
CA ASP A 495 -16.53 -5.72 -15.95
C ASP A 495 -15.16 -5.20 -16.40
N VAL A 496 -14.77 -5.46 -17.65
CA VAL A 496 -13.69 -4.74 -18.33
C VAL A 496 -14.31 -3.52 -19.00
N VAL A 497 -14.01 -2.33 -18.48
CA VAL A 497 -14.57 -1.07 -19.01
C VAL A 497 -13.74 -0.52 -20.16
N GLU A 498 -12.42 -0.68 -20.09
CA GLU A 498 -11.52 -0.25 -21.16
C GLU A 498 -10.28 -1.15 -21.21
N GLN A 499 -9.75 -1.42 -22.41
CA GLN A 499 -8.48 -2.11 -22.59
C GLN A 499 -7.78 -1.64 -23.86
N GLY A 500 -6.45 -1.60 -23.82
CA GLY A 500 -5.66 -1.13 -24.96
C GLY A 500 -4.16 -1.10 -24.66
N SER A 501 -3.39 -0.50 -25.59
CA SER A 501 -2.01 -0.14 -25.31
C SER A 501 -1.95 0.78 -24.08
N THR A 502 -0.97 0.58 -23.21
CA THR A 502 -0.80 1.44 -22.04
C THR A 502 -0.67 2.91 -22.43
N VAL A 503 -0.01 3.20 -23.55
CA VAL A 503 0.09 4.58 -24.07
C VAL A 503 -1.28 5.16 -24.38
N ASP A 504 -2.14 4.41 -25.08
CA ASP A 504 -3.48 4.89 -25.46
C ASP A 504 -4.37 5.12 -24.25
N ILE A 505 -4.33 4.21 -23.27
CA ILE A 505 -5.12 4.33 -22.03
C ILE A 505 -4.74 5.58 -21.21
N PHE A 506 -3.44 5.90 -21.17
CA PHE A 506 -2.95 7.03 -20.38
C PHE A 506 -2.85 8.36 -21.14
N THR A 507 -3.10 8.37 -22.46
CA THR A 507 -3.07 9.59 -23.26
C THR A 507 -4.48 10.18 -23.40
N PRO A 508 -4.71 11.44 -23.00
CA PRO A 508 -6.02 12.07 -23.16
C PRO A 508 -6.42 12.28 -24.65
N PRO A 509 -7.70 12.26 -24.98
CA PRO A 509 -8.85 11.97 -24.11
C PRO A 509 -9.06 10.46 -23.93
N GLN A 510 -9.26 10.03 -22.68
CA GLN A 510 -9.68 8.66 -22.39
C GLN A 510 -11.10 8.42 -22.93
N LYS A 511 -11.37 7.18 -23.36
CA LYS A 511 -12.66 6.81 -23.96
C LYS A 511 -13.77 6.69 -22.92
N GLU A 512 -13.41 6.15 -21.74
CA GLU A 512 -14.35 5.85 -20.66
C GLU A 512 -14.18 6.83 -19.50
N ASP A 513 -15.29 7.31 -18.95
CA ASP A 513 -15.29 8.26 -17.82
C ASP A 513 -14.64 7.70 -16.58
N TYR A 514 -14.84 6.41 -16.30
CA TYR A 514 -14.19 5.74 -15.18
C TYR A 514 -12.65 5.69 -15.34
N THR A 515 -12.16 5.40 -16.53
CA THR A 515 -10.71 5.42 -16.82
C THR A 515 -10.14 6.82 -16.58
N ARG A 516 -10.84 7.86 -17.03
CA ARG A 516 -10.45 9.26 -16.81
C ARG A 516 -10.39 9.58 -15.31
N LYS A 517 -11.44 9.21 -14.55
CA LYS A 517 -11.50 9.37 -13.09
C LYS A 517 -10.31 8.66 -12.42
N LEU A 518 -10.06 7.40 -12.79
CA LEU A 518 -9.00 6.57 -12.22
C LEU A 518 -7.61 7.17 -12.47
N ILE A 519 -7.33 7.65 -13.68
CA ILE A 519 -6.05 8.26 -14.06
C ILE A 519 -5.86 9.62 -13.39
N ALA A 520 -6.89 10.46 -13.37
CA ALA A 520 -6.87 11.76 -12.68
C ALA A 520 -6.69 11.62 -11.16
N SER A 521 -6.92 10.41 -10.62
CA SER A 521 -6.76 10.11 -9.19
C SER A 521 -5.33 9.73 -8.79
N VAL A 522 -4.35 9.75 -9.68
CA VAL A 522 -2.95 9.42 -9.36
C VAL A 522 -2.24 10.67 -8.82
N PRO A 523 -1.75 10.68 -7.56
CA PRO A 523 -1.05 11.83 -7.04
C PRO A 523 0.22 12.14 -7.82
N GLU A 524 0.40 13.41 -8.16
CA GLU A 524 1.61 13.92 -8.81
C GLU A 524 2.59 14.53 -7.79
N MET A 525 3.87 14.56 -8.15
CA MET A 525 4.92 15.15 -7.30
C MET A 525 4.99 16.67 -7.47
N ARG A 526 3.87 17.33 -7.20
CA ARG A 526 3.75 18.80 -7.17
C ARG A 526 2.72 19.20 -6.11
N THR A 527 2.91 20.32 -5.46
CA THR A 527 2.12 20.71 -4.27
C THR A 527 0.72 21.23 -4.59
N ASP A 528 0.45 21.62 -5.84
CA ASP A 528 -0.82 22.20 -6.30
C ASP A 528 -1.77 21.18 -6.96
N TRP A 529 -1.32 19.93 -7.18
CA TRP A 529 -2.08 18.92 -7.91
C TRP A 529 -3.43 18.59 -7.25
N LEU A 530 -3.46 18.41 -5.93
CA LEU A 530 -4.71 18.08 -5.22
C LEU A 530 -5.74 19.22 -5.35
N ASP A 531 -5.30 20.49 -5.30
CA ASP A 531 -6.19 21.65 -5.44
C ASP A 531 -6.73 21.77 -6.87
N GLU A 532 -5.94 21.38 -7.86
CA GLU A 532 -6.37 21.32 -9.27
C GLU A 532 -7.44 20.25 -9.45
N VAL A 533 -7.17 19.01 -9.01
CA VAL A 533 -8.12 17.90 -9.08
C VAL A 533 -9.42 18.21 -8.33
N LEU A 534 -9.36 18.87 -7.17
CA LEU A 534 -10.55 19.23 -6.41
C LEU A 534 -11.38 20.34 -7.09
N ARG A 535 -10.75 21.26 -7.84
CA ARG A 535 -11.45 22.26 -8.65
C ARG A 535 -12.16 21.65 -9.85
N GLU A 536 -11.55 20.66 -10.48
CA GLU A 536 -12.14 19.93 -11.61
C GLU A 536 -13.21 18.91 -11.18
N ARG A 537 -13.28 18.59 -9.86
CA ARG A 537 -14.23 17.61 -9.29
C ARG A 537 -15.70 17.92 -9.54
N GLY A 538 -16.10 19.17 -9.73
CA GLY A 538 -17.49 19.53 -10.05
C GLY A 538 -18.05 18.79 -11.26
N ASP A 539 -17.18 18.40 -12.22
CA ASP A 539 -17.57 17.77 -13.49
C ASP A 539 -17.28 16.26 -13.56
N LEU A 540 -16.30 15.74 -12.79
CA LEU A 540 -15.77 14.37 -12.98
C LEU A 540 -16.24 13.35 -11.92
N PHE A 541 -16.69 13.78 -10.74
CA PHE A 541 -16.98 12.88 -9.61
C PHE A 541 -18.47 12.71 -9.28
N ASP A 542 -19.38 13.38 -9.99
CA ASP A 542 -20.83 13.20 -9.86
C ASP A 542 -21.35 11.91 -10.54
N ILE A 543 -20.46 11.06 -11.02
CA ILE A 543 -20.80 9.81 -11.69
C ILE A 543 -21.42 8.79 -10.72
N ASP A 544 -21.02 8.81 -9.44
CA ASP A 544 -21.57 7.90 -8.42
C ASP A 544 -23.01 8.23 -8.01
N ALA A 545 -23.50 9.45 -8.31
CA ALA A 545 -24.90 9.84 -8.05
C ALA A 545 -25.91 9.29 -9.09
N LYS A 546 -25.42 8.67 -10.17
CA LYS A 546 -26.28 8.18 -11.28
C LYS A 546 -26.41 6.66 -11.36
N VAL A 547 -25.84 5.89 -10.42
CA VAL A 547 -26.05 4.43 -10.38
C VAL A 547 -27.25 4.15 -9.48
N PRO A 548 -28.37 3.62 -10.02
CA PRO A 548 -29.50 3.19 -9.18
C PRO A 548 -29.07 2.04 -8.28
N ALA A 549 -29.53 2.06 -7.02
CA ALA A 549 -29.27 1.09 -5.96
C ALA A 549 -29.65 -0.36 -6.32
#